data_1346e43c39f5c62d88f774a1a55d4a48
#
_entry.id   1346e43c39f5c62d88f774a1a55d4a48
#
_cell.length_a   1.000
_cell.length_b   1.000
_cell.length_c   1.000
_cell.angle_alpha   90.00
_cell.angle_beta   90.00
_cell.angle_gamma   90.00
#
_symmetry.space_group_name_H-M   'P 1'
#
loop_
_entity.id
_entity.type
_entity.pdbx_description
1 polymer ?
#
loop_
_entity_poly.entity_id
_entity_poly.type
_entity_poly.pdbx_seq_one_letter_code
_entity_poly.pdbx_strand_id
1 'polypeptide(L)'
;MKENLKKLARYYKPYLGTFILDMILAMMSAAVALVIPLVVRFITSKVAYMSADEALKNITIIVIVLFILVLIQWGCNYYISNYGHVMGAKIEYDMRAEIFNHYQKLSYSFYDDQKVGQLLSRITSDLFDITELLHHGPENITISLIKIVGALCILSSIDLRLTIAAFILVPVMLVFAYFLNKRMKTAFKRNRVRIGEINAQIEDNLSGIRVVKSFANEDIECEKFKKGNDAFLEAKKNSYHYMGTYNAGLTAFTTMINVIVIAVGGAGITKGWVNLTDFVTFLLYINIFTEPVKVLIDFTEQFQNGYSGYERFLEILSVEPEIKEKPDATELKDVKGEITFDNVSFKYKDGSDEVLSGINLNVRPGEYVALVGPSGVGKTTLCSLIPRFYEATGGSIRIDGTDIKDVTLKSLRDHIGVVQQDVYLFMGSIKENIRYGRPDATDEEVIAAAKLANAHEFIESFENGYDTDIGQRGVKLSGGQKQRLSIARVFLKNPPI
;
A
#
# COMPACT_ATOMS: atom_id res chain seq x y z
N MET A 1 18.62 -7.19 -2.92
CA MET A 1 18.20 -6.96 -1.51
C MET A 1 18.98 -5.84 -0.81
N LYS A 2 20.32 -5.94 -0.61
CA LYS A 2 21.07 -4.86 0.12
C LYS A 2 20.91 -3.47 -0.50
N GLU A 3 20.94 -3.34 -1.83
CA GLU A 3 20.76 -2.06 -2.50
C GLU A 3 19.35 -1.49 -2.33
N ASN A 4 18.32 -2.34 -2.43
CA ASN A 4 16.94 -1.94 -2.22
C ASN A 4 16.70 -1.47 -0.79
N LEU A 5 17.26 -2.17 0.22
CA LEU A 5 17.18 -1.72 1.62
C LEU A 5 17.88 -0.37 1.84
N LYS A 6 18.99 -0.09 1.15
CA LYS A 6 19.65 1.22 1.20
C LYS A 6 18.78 2.31 0.58
N LYS A 7 18.11 2.01 -0.55
CA LYS A 7 17.15 2.93 -1.18
C LYS A 7 15.94 3.16 -0.27
N LEU A 8 15.44 2.12 0.40
CA LEU A 8 14.34 2.23 1.35
C LEU A 8 14.72 3.11 2.56
N ALA A 9 15.94 2.98 3.06
CA ALA A 9 16.42 3.78 4.19
C ALA A 9 16.46 5.29 3.90
N ARG A 10 16.45 5.73 2.63
CA ARG A 10 16.43 7.17 2.29
C ARG A 10 15.16 7.88 2.78
N TYR A 11 14.04 7.15 2.91
CA TYR A 11 12.77 7.72 3.37
C TYR A 11 12.79 8.13 4.84
N TYR A 12 13.73 7.60 5.64
CA TYR A 12 13.95 8.09 7.01
C TYR A 12 14.67 9.43 7.07
N LYS A 13 15.38 9.84 5.99
CA LYS A 13 16.26 11.02 6.02
C LYS A 13 15.54 12.29 6.50
N PRO A 14 14.31 12.61 6.05
CA PRO A 14 13.55 13.78 6.55
C PRO A 14 13.13 13.64 8.01
N TYR A 15 13.03 12.41 8.53
CA TYR A 15 12.48 12.07 9.85
C TYR A 15 13.52 11.48 10.79
N LEU A 16 14.81 11.63 10.48
CA LEU A 16 15.91 10.97 11.20
C LEU A 16 15.92 11.29 12.69
N GLY A 17 15.59 12.52 13.09
CA GLY A 17 15.51 12.91 14.49
C GLY A 17 14.43 12.14 15.26
N THR A 18 13.22 12.02 14.68
CA THR A 18 12.12 11.25 15.25
C THR A 18 12.49 9.78 15.35
N PHE A 19 13.09 9.21 14.30
CA PHE A 19 13.53 7.82 14.26
C PHE A 19 14.59 7.50 15.33
N ILE A 20 15.62 8.34 15.48
CA ILE A 20 16.67 8.13 16.49
C ILE A 20 16.09 8.21 17.89
N LEU A 21 15.22 9.19 18.15
CA LEU A 21 14.58 9.32 19.47
C LEU A 21 13.66 8.13 19.75
N ASP A 22 12.91 7.65 18.76
CA ASP A 22 12.08 6.46 18.85
C ASP A 22 12.90 5.23 19.25
N MET A 23 14.04 5.00 18.59
CA MET A 23 14.96 3.91 18.92
C MET A 23 15.55 4.03 20.34
N ILE A 24 15.92 5.24 20.76
CA ILE A 24 16.42 5.47 22.12
C ILE A 24 15.34 5.16 23.17
N LEU A 25 14.12 5.62 22.94
CA LEU A 25 12.99 5.37 23.85
C LEU A 25 12.57 3.90 23.87
N ALA A 26 12.65 3.21 22.73
CA ALA A 26 12.44 1.77 22.62
C ALA A 26 13.48 0.99 23.45
N MET A 27 14.76 1.37 23.34
CA MET A 27 15.83 0.80 24.19
C MET A 27 15.58 1.05 25.67
N MET A 28 15.18 2.27 26.03
CA MET A 28 14.89 2.63 27.41
C MET A 28 13.69 1.87 27.98
N SER A 29 12.60 1.73 27.21
CA SER A 29 11.43 0.93 27.59
C SER A 29 11.80 -0.55 27.82
N ALA A 30 12.61 -1.12 26.93
CA ALA A 30 13.10 -2.50 27.07
C ALA A 30 14.00 -2.66 28.31
N ALA A 31 14.87 -1.69 28.60
CA ALA A 31 15.72 -1.71 29.78
C ALA A 31 14.91 -1.63 31.09
N VAL A 32 13.88 -0.77 31.15
CA VAL A 32 12.99 -0.69 32.32
C VAL A 32 12.32 -2.05 32.59
N ALA A 33 11.86 -2.74 31.56
CA ALA A 33 11.26 -4.06 31.69
C ALA A 33 12.23 -5.11 32.30
N LEU A 34 13.53 -5.00 32.00
CA LEU A 34 14.56 -5.87 32.58
C LEU A 34 14.89 -5.54 34.05
N VAL A 35 14.69 -4.30 34.48
CA VAL A 35 15.02 -3.85 35.84
C VAL A 35 14.00 -4.33 36.88
N ILE A 36 12.72 -4.42 36.52
CA ILE A 36 11.64 -4.76 37.47
C ILE A 36 11.91 -6.08 38.24
N PRO A 37 12.25 -7.22 37.60
CA PRO A 37 12.57 -8.45 38.33
C PRO A 37 13.81 -8.34 39.23
N LEU A 38 14.80 -7.49 38.86
CA LEU A 38 15.97 -7.25 39.69
C LEU A 38 15.61 -6.51 40.98
N VAL A 39 14.63 -5.61 40.90
CA VAL A 39 14.11 -4.92 42.09
C VAL A 39 13.40 -5.92 43.02
N VAL A 40 12.58 -6.81 42.47
CA VAL A 40 11.94 -7.88 43.24
C VAL A 40 13.02 -8.76 43.91
N ARG A 41 14.08 -9.12 43.16
CA ARG A 41 15.23 -9.87 43.69
C ARG A 41 15.91 -9.12 44.85
N PHE A 42 16.10 -7.83 44.72
CA PHE A 42 16.70 -7.01 45.77
C PHE A 42 15.83 -6.99 47.03
N ILE A 43 14.52 -6.83 46.90
CA ILE A 43 13.59 -6.86 48.03
C ILE A 43 13.68 -8.21 48.75
N THR A 44 13.57 -9.29 48.02
CA THR A 44 13.52 -10.66 48.55
C THR A 44 14.88 -11.14 49.11
N SER A 45 16.01 -10.61 48.59
CA SER A 45 17.36 -11.06 49.03
C SER A 45 17.96 -10.22 50.15
N LYS A 46 17.56 -8.93 50.26
CA LYS A 46 18.18 -8.02 51.22
C LYS A 46 17.17 -7.37 52.19
N VAL A 47 16.10 -6.75 51.60
CA VAL A 47 15.15 -5.97 52.41
C VAL A 47 14.37 -6.85 53.37
N ALA A 48 14.01 -8.07 52.95
CA ALA A 48 13.28 -9.03 53.79
C ALA A 48 14.03 -9.47 55.07
N TYR A 49 15.36 -9.24 55.17
CA TYR A 49 16.19 -9.62 56.30
C TYR A 49 16.61 -8.40 57.15
N MET A 50 16.12 -7.19 56.84
CA MET A 50 16.36 -5.95 57.62
C MET A 50 15.40 -5.84 58.81
N SER A 51 15.68 -4.91 59.73
CA SER A 51 14.71 -4.53 60.76
C SER A 51 13.43 -3.98 60.14
N ALA A 52 12.29 -4.09 60.80
CA ALA A 52 10.99 -3.66 60.27
C ALA A 52 11.01 -2.19 59.80
N ASP A 53 11.64 -1.30 60.58
CA ASP A 53 11.70 0.12 60.26
C ASP A 53 12.59 0.43 59.05
N GLU A 54 13.76 -0.23 58.96
CA GLU A 54 14.66 -0.12 57.81
C GLU A 54 14.04 -0.76 56.56
N ALA A 55 13.39 -1.90 56.70
CA ALA A 55 12.68 -2.57 55.58
C ALA A 55 11.59 -1.66 55.03
N LEU A 56 10.75 -1.07 55.89
CA LEU A 56 9.67 -0.19 55.46
C LEU A 56 10.21 1.05 54.74
N LYS A 57 11.29 1.67 55.25
CA LYS A 57 11.94 2.80 54.60
C LYS A 57 12.47 2.43 53.20
N ASN A 58 13.17 1.30 53.06
CA ASN A 58 13.68 0.82 51.77
C ASN A 58 12.57 0.48 50.80
N ILE A 59 11.50 -0.21 51.22
CA ILE A 59 10.33 -0.52 50.42
C ILE A 59 9.69 0.78 49.88
N THR A 60 9.52 1.80 50.76
CA THR A 60 8.95 3.07 50.34
C THR A 60 9.80 3.74 49.25
N ILE A 61 11.13 3.77 49.41
CA ILE A 61 12.02 4.29 48.35
C ILE A 61 11.90 3.48 47.08
N ILE A 62 11.89 2.14 47.14
CA ILE A 62 11.76 1.28 45.99
C ILE A 62 10.44 1.51 45.27
N VAL A 63 9.32 1.60 45.98
CA VAL A 63 8.03 1.88 45.42
C VAL A 63 8.00 3.21 44.64
N ILE A 64 8.61 4.25 45.22
CA ILE A 64 8.76 5.57 44.57
C ILE A 64 9.58 5.41 43.26
N VAL A 65 10.72 4.72 43.32
CA VAL A 65 11.57 4.47 42.13
C VAL A 65 10.81 3.68 41.06
N LEU A 66 10.12 2.60 41.45
CA LEU A 66 9.31 1.80 40.52
C LEU A 66 8.20 2.65 39.89
N PHE A 67 7.53 3.49 40.68
CA PHE A 67 6.51 4.40 40.16
C PHE A 67 7.10 5.38 39.13
N ILE A 68 8.27 5.94 39.39
CA ILE A 68 8.99 6.80 38.43
C ILE A 68 9.35 6.01 37.16
N LEU A 69 9.85 4.77 37.28
CA LEU A 69 10.19 3.92 36.13
C LEU A 69 8.95 3.59 35.29
N VAL A 70 7.80 3.33 35.92
CA VAL A 70 6.51 3.12 35.23
C VAL A 70 6.09 4.37 34.45
N LEU A 71 6.22 5.56 35.05
CA LEU A 71 5.92 6.82 34.36
C LEU A 71 6.86 7.06 33.16
N ILE A 72 8.15 6.76 33.33
CA ILE A 72 9.14 6.82 32.23
C ILE A 72 8.74 5.85 31.13
N GLN A 73 8.44 4.59 31.48
CA GLN A 73 8.03 3.58 30.51
C GLN A 73 6.74 3.97 29.79
N TRP A 74 5.77 4.53 30.51
CA TRP A 74 4.54 5.05 29.91
C TRP A 74 4.85 6.16 28.90
N GLY A 75 5.70 7.12 29.26
CA GLY A 75 6.12 8.19 28.37
C GLY A 75 6.86 7.69 27.13
N CYS A 76 7.76 6.69 27.28
CA CYS A 76 8.43 6.03 26.17
C CYS A 76 7.43 5.36 25.23
N ASN A 77 6.55 4.52 25.79
CA ASN A 77 5.56 3.80 24.99
C ASN A 77 4.57 4.74 24.32
N TYR A 78 4.18 5.85 24.98
CA TYR A 78 3.35 6.88 24.38
C TYR A 78 4.04 7.52 23.16
N TYR A 79 5.34 7.88 23.31
CA TYR A 79 6.09 8.45 22.18
C TYR A 79 6.20 7.48 21.02
N ILE A 80 6.59 6.24 21.26
CA ILE A 80 6.72 5.18 20.28
C ILE A 80 5.37 4.98 19.55
N SER A 81 4.30 4.79 20.29
CA SER A 81 2.96 4.52 19.74
C SER A 81 2.36 5.73 19.02
N ASN A 82 2.72 6.96 19.35
CA ASN A 82 2.18 8.14 18.70
C ASN A 82 3.13 8.67 17.62
N TYR A 83 4.32 9.11 18.01
CA TYR A 83 5.25 9.78 17.08
C TYR A 83 5.91 8.81 16.11
N GLY A 84 6.15 7.57 16.52
CA GLY A 84 6.63 6.51 15.63
C GLY A 84 5.62 6.22 14.53
N HIS A 85 4.34 6.00 14.86
CA HIS A 85 3.28 5.78 13.85
C HIS A 85 3.05 7.02 12.98
N VAL A 86 3.09 8.24 13.55
CA VAL A 86 3.00 9.49 12.75
C VAL A 86 4.18 9.61 11.78
N MET A 87 5.38 9.19 12.18
CA MET A 87 6.52 9.11 11.25
C MET A 87 6.26 8.12 10.11
N GLY A 88 5.75 6.94 10.42
CA GLY A 88 5.32 5.95 9.40
C GLY A 88 4.30 6.54 8.43
N ALA A 89 3.25 7.19 8.94
CA ALA A 89 2.23 7.85 8.13
C ALA A 89 2.78 8.96 7.22
N LYS A 90 3.76 9.74 7.69
CA LYS A 90 4.44 10.75 6.87
C LYS A 90 5.29 10.12 5.76
N ILE A 91 6.00 9.03 6.05
CA ILE A 91 6.74 8.28 5.03
C ILE A 91 5.77 7.72 3.98
N GLU A 92 4.63 7.18 4.41
CA GLU A 92 3.56 6.72 3.51
C GLU A 92 3.04 7.84 2.61
N TYR A 93 2.80 9.01 3.18
CA TYR A 93 2.39 10.21 2.44
C TYR A 93 3.40 10.59 1.36
N ASP A 94 4.70 10.62 1.69
CA ASP A 94 5.76 10.96 0.73
C ASP A 94 5.86 9.91 -0.39
N MET A 95 5.83 8.63 -0.04
CA MET A 95 5.86 7.53 -1.02
C MET A 95 4.61 7.54 -1.92
N ARG A 96 3.43 7.83 -1.34
CA ARG A 96 2.18 7.94 -2.10
C ARG A 96 2.23 9.09 -3.09
N ALA A 97 2.75 10.24 -2.69
CA ALA A 97 2.94 11.38 -3.57
C ALA A 97 3.94 11.06 -4.69
N GLU A 98 5.05 10.39 -4.38
CA GLU A 98 6.08 9.99 -5.37
C GLU A 98 5.50 9.06 -6.44
N ILE A 99 4.80 7.99 -6.04
CA ILE A 99 4.22 7.03 -6.99
C ILE A 99 3.07 7.64 -7.80
N PHE A 100 2.21 8.47 -7.17
CA PHE A 100 1.12 9.14 -7.87
C PHE A 100 1.65 10.12 -8.91
N ASN A 101 2.64 10.93 -8.56
CA ASN A 101 3.30 11.83 -9.49
C ASN A 101 4.00 11.08 -10.63
N HIS A 102 4.52 9.89 -10.35
CA HIS A 102 5.11 9.04 -11.37
C HIS A 102 4.04 8.48 -12.32
N TYR A 103 2.90 8.01 -11.80
CA TYR A 103 1.76 7.58 -12.63
C TYR A 103 1.32 8.69 -13.60
N GLN A 104 1.24 9.94 -13.17
CA GLN A 104 0.84 11.04 -14.06
C GLN A 104 1.81 11.29 -15.24
N LYS A 105 3.04 10.79 -15.17
CA LYS A 105 4.06 10.92 -16.23
C LYS A 105 4.06 9.75 -17.21
N LEU A 106 3.45 8.63 -16.86
CA LEU A 106 3.46 7.43 -17.70
C LEU A 106 2.56 7.58 -18.93
N SER A 107 2.96 6.94 -20.03
CA SER A 107 2.29 7.00 -21.32
C SER A 107 1.05 6.10 -21.34
N TYR A 108 0.15 6.29 -22.29
CA TYR A 108 -1.07 5.47 -22.47
C TYR A 108 -0.76 3.99 -22.63
N SER A 109 0.32 3.66 -23.36
CA SER A 109 0.79 2.29 -23.54
C SER A 109 1.01 1.52 -22.23
N PHE A 110 1.38 2.22 -21.13
CA PHE A 110 1.47 1.59 -19.83
C PHE A 110 0.09 1.22 -19.27
N TYR A 111 -0.90 2.09 -19.45
CA TYR A 111 -2.24 1.90 -18.89
C TYR A 111 -3.07 0.87 -19.66
N ASP A 112 -2.77 0.66 -20.96
CA ASP A 112 -3.47 -0.34 -21.79
C ASP A 112 -3.31 -1.76 -21.24
N ASP A 113 -2.13 -2.06 -20.65
CA ASP A 113 -1.79 -3.38 -20.12
C ASP A 113 -2.04 -3.51 -18.60
N GLN A 114 -2.40 -2.42 -17.92
CA GLN A 114 -2.53 -2.43 -16.47
C GLN A 114 -3.98 -2.50 -16.00
N LYS A 115 -4.21 -3.32 -15.00
CA LYS A 115 -5.50 -3.33 -14.29
C LYS A 115 -5.50 -2.22 -13.23
N VAL A 116 -6.43 -1.27 -13.34
CA VAL A 116 -6.56 -0.15 -12.38
C VAL A 116 -6.60 -0.62 -10.93
N GLY A 117 -7.26 -1.75 -10.64
CA GLY A 117 -7.29 -2.33 -9.29
C GLY A 117 -5.91 -2.76 -8.77
N GLN A 118 -4.99 -3.19 -9.64
CA GLN A 118 -3.61 -3.50 -9.24
C GLN A 118 -2.83 -2.23 -8.93
N LEU A 119 -2.95 -1.18 -9.75
CA LEU A 119 -2.33 0.12 -9.50
C LEU A 119 -2.83 0.73 -8.20
N LEU A 120 -4.14 0.63 -7.93
CA LEU A 120 -4.74 1.07 -6.68
C LEU A 120 -4.18 0.31 -5.48
N SER A 121 -4.04 -1.03 -5.56
CA SER A 121 -3.44 -1.83 -4.49
C SER A 121 -1.99 -1.42 -4.19
N ARG A 122 -1.22 -1.05 -5.21
CA ARG A 122 0.18 -0.59 -5.04
C ARG A 122 0.30 0.75 -4.32
N ILE A 123 -0.66 1.67 -4.54
CA ILE A 123 -0.68 2.99 -3.89
C ILE A 123 -1.37 3.00 -2.51
N THR A 124 -2.02 1.89 -2.15
CA THR A 124 -2.71 1.73 -0.86
C THR A 124 -2.09 0.62 -0.02
N SER A 125 -2.45 -0.64 -0.29
CA SER A 125 -2.07 -1.78 0.55
C SER A 125 -0.56 -2.03 0.59
N ASP A 126 0.12 -1.91 -0.56
CA ASP A 126 1.57 -2.14 -0.59
C ASP A 126 2.32 -1.05 0.19
N LEU A 127 1.88 0.22 0.10
CA LEU A 127 2.48 1.32 0.87
C LEU A 127 2.25 1.13 2.37
N PHE A 128 1.07 0.70 2.78
CA PHE A 128 0.79 0.36 4.17
C PHE A 128 1.74 -0.73 4.68
N ASP A 129 1.88 -1.85 3.95
CA ASP A 129 2.79 -2.94 4.35
C ASP A 129 4.26 -2.48 4.42
N ILE A 130 4.68 -1.57 3.53
CA ILE A 130 6.04 -0.98 3.53
C ILE A 130 6.24 -0.13 4.79
N THR A 131 5.28 0.73 5.13
CA THR A 131 5.42 1.66 6.25
C THR A 131 5.31 0.97 7.60
N GLU A 132 4.48 -0.07 7.70
CA GLU A 132 4.48 -0.99 8.85
C GLU A 132 5.85 -1.65 9.05
N LEU A 133 6.50 -2.09 7.97
CA LEU A 133 7.86 -2.63 8.02
C LEU A 133 8.87 -1.56 8.49
N LEU A 134 8.77 -0.34 7.95
CA LEU A 134 9.69 0.75 8.29
C LEU A 134 9.56 1.19 9.73
N HIS A 135 8.34 1.22 10.29
CA HIS A 135 8.11 1.64 11.67
C HIS A 135 8.39 0.49 12.64
N HIS A 136 7.63 -0.60 12.56
CA HIS A 136 7.73 -1.70 13.52
C HIS A 136 8.98 -2.56 13.37
N GLY A 137 9.60 -2.58 12.18
CA GLY A 137 10.78 -3.41 11.93
C GLY A 137 11.95 -3.11 12.85
N PRO A 138 12.51 -1.92 12.81
CA PRO A 138 13.62 -1.52 13.67
C PRO A 138 13.26 -1.57 15.17
N GLU A 139 12.05 -1.14 15.52
CA GLU A 139 11.53 -1.14 16.89
C GLU A 139 11.48 -2.57 17.48
N ASN A 140 10.75 -3.48 16.82
CA ASN A 140 10.57 -4.86 17.27
C ASN A 140 11.90 -5.61 17.38
N ILE A 141 12.81 -5.42 16.42
CA ILE A 141 14.14 -6.02 16.47
C ILE A 141 14.92 -5.49 17.65
N THR A 142 14.94 -4.16 17.87
CA THR A 142 15.71 -3.50 18.93
C THR A 142 15.21 -3.93 20.30
N ILE A 143 13.89 -3.83 20.56
CA ILE A 143 13.28 -4.23 21.84
C ILE A 143 13.53 -5.71 22.11
N SER A 144 13.30 -6.57 21.10
CA SER A 144 13.44 -8.01 21.24
C SER A 144 14.89 -8.42 21.55
N LEU A 145 15.85 -7.87 20.83
CA LEU A 145 17.26 -8.16 21.07
C LEU A 145 17.71 -7.75 22.48
N ILE A 146 17.32 -6.53 22.92
CA ILE A 146 17.67 -6.05 24.27
C ILE A 146 17.04 -6.94 25.34
N LYS A 147 15.76 -7.29 25.22
CA LYS A 147 15.09 -8.14 26.20
C LYS A 147 15.68 -9.57 26.23
N ILE A 148 15.93 -10.20 25.08
CA ILE A 148 16.49 -11.56 25.02
C ILE A 148 17.93 -11.58 25.54
N VAL A 149 18.80 -10.72 25.00
CA VAL A 149 20.22 -10.67 25.38
C VAL A 149 20.36 -10.19 26.81
N GLY A 150 19.63 -9.16 27.22
CA GLY A 150 19.62 -8.63 28.57
C GLY A 150 19.18 -9.69 29.61
N ALA A 151 18.08 -10.39 29.33
CA ALA A 151 17.62 -11.49 30.17
C ALA A 151 18.66 -12.63 30.26
N LEU A 152 19.25 -13.04 29.12
CA LEU A 152 20.30 -14.05 29.09
C LEU A 152 21.52 -13.65 29.94
N CYS A 153 22.02 -12.42 29.78
CA CYS A 153 23.16 -11.93 30.56
C CYS A 153 22.85 -11.87 32.07
N ILE A 154 21.69 -11.32 32.42
CA ILE A 154 21.28 -11.19 33.83
C ILE A 154 21.11 -12.58 34.47
N LEU A 155 20.35 -13.48 33.85
CA LEU A 155 20.11 -14.80 34.38
C LEU A 155 21.41 -15.63 34.46
N SER A 156 22.30 -15.52 33.46
CA SER A 156 23.61 -16.21 33.50
C SER A 156 24.50 -15.70 34.62
N SER A 157 24.40 -14.42 35.02
CA SER A 157 25.12 -13.86 36.15
C SER A 157 24.58 -14.33 37.53
N ILE A 158 23.33 -14.81 37.55
CA ILE A 158 22.69 -15.33 38.79
C ILE A 158 23.02 -16.82 38.95
N ASP A 159 22.63 -17.64 37.99
CA ASP A 159 22.97 -19.08 37.96
C ASP A 159 22.97 -19.64 36.53
N LEU A 160 24.12 -20.08 36.05
CA LEU A 160 24.29 -20.57 34.68
C LEU A 160 23.51 -21.89 34.43
N ARG A 161 23.37 -22.78 35.42
CA ARG A 161 22.70 -24.08 35.28
C ARG A 161 21.21 -23.88 35.03
N LEU A 162 20.60 -22.98 35.82
CA LEU A 162 19.19 -22.67 35.71
C LEU A 162 18.91 -21.85 34.41
N THR A 163 19.87 -21.02 34.00
CA THR A 163 19.80 -20.32 32.70
C THR A 163 19.80 -21.29 31.52
N ILE A 164 20.71 -22.27 31.53
CA ILE A 164 20.73 -23.32 30.48
C ILE A 164 19.39 -24.08 30.49
N ALA A 165 18.87 -24.43 31.67
CA ALA A 165 17.57 -25.09 31.76
C ALA A 165 16.42 -24.23 31.18
N ALA A 166 16.41 -22.92 31.41
CA ALA A 166 15.41 -21.99 30.89
C ALA A 166 15.50 -21.83 29.37
N PHE A 167 16.71 -21.79 28.81
CA PHE A 167 16.92 -21.51 27.38
C PHE A 167 17.03 -22.78 26.51
N ILE A 168 17.13 -24.00 27.08
CA ILE A 168 17.34 -25.22 26.29
C ILE A 168 16.21 -25.50 25.29
N LEU A 169 14.97 -25.13 25.60
CA LEU A 169 13.82 -25.29 24.72
C LEU A 169 13.66 -24.18 23.69
N VAL A 170 14.33 -23.04 23.87
CA VAL A 170 14.17 -21.88 22.93
C VAL A 170 14.58 -22.26 21.51
N PRO A 171 15.71 -22.93 21.23
CA PRO A 171 16.03 -23.39 19.87
C PRO A 171 14.99 -24.34 19.27
N VAL A 172 14.45 -25.25 20.09
CA VAL A 172 13.40 -26.17 19.64
C VAL A 172 12.12 -25.44 19.31
N MET A 173 11.74 -24.45 20.13
CA MET A 173 10.60 -23.56 19.91
C MET A 173 10.77 -22.77 18.61
N LEU A 174 11.96 -22.23 18.34
CA LEU A 174 12.27 -21.53 17.10
C LEU A 174 12.13 -22.41 15.86
N VAL A 175 12.65 -23.65 15.90
CA VAL A 175 12.52 -24.61 14.81
C VAL A 175 11.05 -24.97 14.57
N PHE A 176 10.31 -25.31 15.64
CA PHE A 176 8.88 -25.57 15.57
C PHE A 176 8.11 -24.40 14.95
N ALA A 177 8.34 -23.19 15.47
CA ALA A 177 7.68 -21.98 15.00
C ALA A 177 8.00 -21.68 13.52
N TYR A 178 9.25 -21.84 13.09
CA TYR A 178 9.65 -21.67 11.70
C TYR A 178 8.88 -22.59 10.74
N PHE A 179 8.84 -23.91 11.05
CA PHE A 179 8.15 -24.86 10.17
C PHE A 179 6.64 -24.64 10.14
N LEU A 180 6.02 -24.37 11.28
CA LEU A 180 4.59 -24.13 11.36
C LEU A 180 4.19 -22.79 10.71
N ASN A 181 4.97 -21.73 10.92
CA ASN A 181 4.75 -20.45 10.28
C ASN A 181 4.79 -20.59 8.75
N LYS A 182 5.74 -21.35 8.20
CA LYS A 182 5.81 -21.64 6.75
C LYS A 182 4.55 -22.34 6.24
N ARG A 183 4.02 -23.34 6.96
CA ARG A 183 2.78 -24.05 6.60
C ARG A 183 1.56 -23.13 6.72
N MET A 184 1.49 -22.37 7.80
CA MET A 184 0.44 -21.38 8.05
C MET A 184 0.37 -20.35 6.91
N LYS A 185 1.52 -19.77 6.50
CA LYS A 185 1.61 -18.86 5.37
C LYS A 185 1.08 -19.46 4.07
N THR A 186 1.44 -20.72 3.79
CA THR A 186 0.94 -21.40 2.58
C THR A 186 -0.58 -21.56 2.63
N ALA A 187 -1.14 -21.89 3.80
CA ALA A 187 -2.58 -22.02 3.98
C ALA A 187 -3.29 -20.65 3.85
N PHE A 188 -2.77 -19.58 4.44
CA PHE A 188 -3.30 -18.23 4.28
C PHE A 188 -3.22 -17.74 2.83
N LYS A 189 -2.13 -18.05 2.10
CA LYS A 189 -2.03 -17.73 0.68
C LYS A 189 -3.14 -18.42 -0.14
N ARG A 190 -3.41 -19.71 0.12
CA ARG A 190 -4.53 -20.43 -0.51
C ARG A 190 -5.87 -19.78 -0.17
N ASN A 191 -6.07 -19.40 1.08
CA ASN A 191 -7.28 -18.69 1.52
C ASN A 191 -7.46 -17.35 0.77
N ARG A 192 -6.39 -16.56 0.58
CA ARG A 192 -6.42 -15.32 -0.21
C ARG A 192 -6.79 -15.56 -1.68
N VAL A 193 -6.30 -16.65 -2.29
CA VAL A 193 -6.69 -17.03 -3.66
C VAL A 193 -8.18 -17.35 -3.72
N ARG A 194 -8.70 -18.17 -2.79
CA ARG A 194 -10.12 -18.54 -2.77
C ARG A 194 -11.07 -17.37 -2.54
N ILE A 195 -10.71 -16.43 -1.65
CA ILE A 195 -11.53 -15.23 -1.49
C ILE A 195 -11.46 -14.32 -2.72
N GLY A 196 -10.32 -14.27 -3.41
CA GLY A 196 -10.19 -13.58 -4.69
C GLY A 196 -11.10 -14.17 -5.77
N GLU A 197 -11.19 -15.50 -5.87
CA GLU A 197 -12.11 -16.21 -6.80
C GLU A 197 -13.58 -15.88 -6.47
N ILE A 198 -13.95 -15.87 -5.19
CA ILE A 198 -15.31 -15.50 -4.75
C ILE A 198 -15.61 -14.03 -5.10
N ASN A 199 -14.69 -13.12 -4.82
CA ASN A 199 -14.88 -11.70 -5.13
C ASN A 199 -15.08 -11.48 -6.63
N ALA A 200 -14.29 -12.15 -7.48
CA ALA A 200 -14.45 -12.08 -8.93
C ALA A 200 -15.81 -12.64 -9.36
N GLN A 201 -16.27 -13.75 -8.77
CA GLN A 201 -17.58 -14.34 -9.05
C GLN A 201 -18.72 -13.41 -8.61
N ILE A 202 -18.62 -12.78 -7.45
CA ILE A 202 -19.60 -11.80 -6.95
C ILE A 202 -19.64 -10.58 -7.88
N GLU A 203 -18.48 -10.04 -8.25
CA GLU A 203 -18.37 -8.89 -9.15
C GLU A 203 -19.01 -9.18 -10.51
N ASP A 204 -18.72 -10.33 -11.11
CA ASP A 204 -19.29 -10.76 -12.39
C ASP A 204 -20.81 -10.90 -12.29
N ASN A 205 -21.30 -11.60 -11.25
CA ASN A 205 -22.74 -11.82 -11.03
C ASN A 205 -23.47 -10.49 -10.79
N LEU A 206 -22.98 -9.63 -9.91
CA LEU A 206 -23.64 -8.35 -9.60
C LEU A 206 -23.58 -7.38 -10.79
N SER A 207 -22.49 -7.37 -11.55
CA SER A 207 -22.36 -6.59 -12.77
C SER A 207 -23.32 -7.08 -13.85
N GLY A 208 -23.49 -8.41 -13.95
CA GLY A 208 -24.40 -9.08 -14.85
C GLY A 208 -25.83 -9.31 -14.33
N ILE A 209 -26.22 -8.73 -13.18
CA ILE A 209 -27.47 -9.05 -12.50
C ILE A 209 -28.73 -8.88 -13.37
N ARG A 210 -28.70 -7.91 -14.31
CA ARG A 210 -29.81 -7.71 -15.25
C ARG A 210 -29.95 -8.91 -16.21
N VAL A 211 -28.85 -9.52 -16.61
CA VAL A 211 -28.84 -10.72 -17.43
C VAL A 211 -29.35 -11.90 -16.63
N VAL A 212 -28.85 -12.12 -15.43
CA VAL A 212 -29.33 -13.17 -14.52
C VAL A 212 -30.84 -13.09 -14.35
N LYS A 213 -31.36 -11.89 -14.07
CA LYS A 213 -32.82 -11.64 -13.90
C LYS A 213 -33.60 -11.84 -15.17
N SER A 214 -33.07 -11.43 -16.33
CA SER A 214 -33.78 -11.55 -17.60
C SER A 214 -33.94 -13.02 -18.07
N PHE A 215 -33.06 -13.91 -17.62
CA PHE A 215 -33.08 -15.34 -17.90
C PHE A 215 -33.61 -16.20 -16.75
N ALA A 216 -34.01 -15.58 -15.62
CA ALA A 216 -34.48 -16.27 -14.40
C ALA A 216 -33.48 -17.35 -13.90
N ASN A 217 -32.18 -17.08 -13.97
CA ASN A 217 -31.10 -18.02 -13.63
C ASN A 217 -30.52 -17.81 -12.23
N GLU A 218 -31.27 -17.22 -11.29
CA GLU A 218 -30.81 -16.93 -9.94
C GLU A 218 -30.35 -18.19 -9.20
N ASP A 219 -31.09 -19.29 -9.33
CA ASP A 219 -30.77 -20.55 -8.66
C ASP A 219 -29.44 -21.15 -9.16
N ILE A 220 -29.17 -21.00 -10.47
CA ILE A 220 -27.91 -21.47 -11.08
C ILE A 220 -26.73 -20.67 -10.49
N GLU A 221 -26.88 -19.35 -10.39
CA GLU A 221 -25.83 -18.49 -9.85
C GLU A 221 -25.64 -18.72 -8.34
N CYS A 222 -26.72 -18.96 -7.57
CA CYS A 222 -26.65 -19.35 -6.17
C CYS A 222 -25.90 -20.68 -5.98
N GLU A 223 -26.10 -21.65 -6.84
CA GLU A 223 -25.39 -22.94 -6.76
C GLU A 223 -23.90 -22.79 -7.11
N LYS A 224 -23.56 -21.98 -8.12
CA LYS A 224 -22.16 -21.64 -8.46
C LYS A 224 -21.47 -20.95 -7.26
N PHE A 225 -22.12 -19.96 -6.68
CA PHE A 225 -21.59 -19.26 -5.52
C PHE A 225 -21.38 -20.19 -4.32
N LYS A 226 -22.33 -21.08 -4.05
CA LYS A 226 -22.24 -22.07 -2.98
C LYS A 226 -20.98 -22.94 -3.12
N LYS A 227 -20.69 -23.44 -4.33
CA LYS A 227 -19.47 -24.24 -4.60
C LYS A 227 -18.18 -23.45 -4.29
N GLY A 228 -18.12 -22.20 -4.73
CA GLY A 228 -16.99 -21.31 -4.43
C GLY A 228 -16.84 -21.05 -2.92
N ASN A 229 -17.97 -20.78 -2.26
CA ASN A 229 -18.01 -20.49 -0.82
C ASN A 229 -17.63 -21.70 0.03
N ASP A 230 -18.04 -22.92 -0.36
CA ASP A 230 -17.63 -24.16 0.29
C ASP A 230 -16.12 -24.39 0.16
N ALA A 231 -15.54 -24.15 -1.02
CA ALA A 231 -14.10 -24.24 -1.26
C ALA A 231 -13.31 -23.22 -0.42
N PHE A 232 -13.83 -22.00 -0.25
CA PHE A 232 -13.28 -20.98 0.63
C PHE A 232 -13.34 -21.40 2.09
N LEU A 233 -14.49 -21.92 2.54
CA LEU A 233 -14.65 -22.42 3.91
C LEU A 233 -13.61 -23.48 4.26
N GLU A 234 -13.37 -24.44 3.35
CA GLU A 234 -12.36 -25.48 3.57
C GLU A 234 -10.93 -24.90 3.62
N ALA A 235 -10.60 -23.95 2.75
CA ALA A 235 -9.32 -23.25 2.79
C ALA A 235 -9.15 -22.48 4.11
N LYS A 236 -10.21 -21.83 4.60
CA LYS A 236 -10.23 -21.07 5.84
C LYS A 236 -10.09 -21.97 7.07
N LYS A 237 -10.79 -23.11 7.11
CA LYS A 237 -10.63 -24.14 8.17
C LYS A 237 -9.18 -24.61 8.25
N ASN A 238 -8.55 -24.92 7.11
CA ASN A 238 -7.15 -25.33 7.06
C ASN A 238 -6.20 -24.22 7.57
N SER A 239 -6.46 -22.97 7.23
CA SER A 239 -5.69 -21.83 7.75
C SER A 239 -5.79 -21.72 9.26
N TYR A 240 -6.99 -21.85 9.82
CA TYR A 240 -7.23 -21.80 11.26
C TYR A 240 -6.65 -23.01 12.00
N HIS A 241 -6.61 -24.19 11.36
CA HIS A 241 -5.94 -25.36 11.92
C HIS A 241 -4.45 -25.09 12.14
N TYR A 242 -3.74 -24.58 11.14
CA TYR A 242 -2.32 -24.24 11.31
C TYR A 242 -2.10 -23.09 12.29
N MET A 243 -2.95 -22.07 12.28
CA MET A 243 -2.90 -20.95 13.23
C MET A 243 -3.12 -21.44 14.68
N GLY A 244 -4.13 -22.30 14.89
CA GLY A 244 -4.39 -22.88 16.20
C GLY A 244 -3.24 -23.73 16.69
N THR A 245 -2.67 -24.59 15.82
CA THR A 245 -1.51 -25.43 16.15
C THR A 245 -0.28 -24.57 16.47
N TYR A 246 -0.03 -23.49 15.72
CA TYR A 246 1.06 -22.55 15.96
C TYR A 246 0.93 -21.88 17.33
N ASN A 247 -0.22 -21.25 17.61
CA ASN A 247 -0.44 -20.52 18.85
C ASN A 247 -0.46 -21.45 20.08
N ALA A 248 -1.14 -22.58 19.99
CA ALA A 248 -1.18 -23.56 21.06
C ALA A 248 0.21 -24.14 21.33
N GLY A 249 0.98 -24.42 20.28
CA GLY A 249 2.35 -24.92 20.40
C GLY A 249 3.29 -23.90 21.05
N LEU A 250 3.27 -22.64 20.66
CA LEU A 250 4.07 -21.58 21.31
C LEU A 250 3.72 -21.42 22.79
N THR A 251 2.43 -21.46 23.13
CA THR A 251 1.96 -21.42 24.51
C THR A 251 2.45 -22.64 25.29
N ALA A 252 2.38 -23.85 24.69
CA ALA A 252 2.88 -25.07 25.30
C ALA A 252 4.40 -25.02 25.58
N PHE A 253 5.20 -24.50 24.62
CA PHE A 253 6.64 -24.28 24.84
C PHE A 253 6.93 -23.32 25.98
N THR A 254 6.24 -22.15 26.03
CA THR A 254 6.39 -21.20 27.13
C THR A 254 6.04 -21.84 28.49
N THR A 255 4.94 -22.59 28.53
CA THR A 255 4.53 -23.29 29.75
C THR A 255 5.55 -24.38 30.13
N MET A 256 6.09 -25.13 29.14
CA MET A 256 7.09 -26.17 29.39
C MET A 256 8.42 -25.57 29.89
N ILE A 257 8.83 -24.40 29.40
CA ILE A 257 9.97 -23.63 29.95
C ILE A 257 9.73 -23.34 31.45
N ASN A 258 8.53 -22.85 31.81
CA ASN A 258 8.16 -22.62 33.21
C ASN A 258 8.27 -23.92 34.04
N VAL A 259 7.73 -25.05 33.53
CA VAL A 259 7.80 -26.35 34.24
C VAL A 259 9.25 -26.81 34.44
N ILE A 260 10.11 -26.66 33.42
CA ILE A 260 11.53 -26.99 33.53
C ILE A 260 12.23 -26.14 34.58
N VAL A 261 11.99 -24.84 34.56
CA VAL A 261 12.57 -23.91 35.56
C VAL A 261 12.06 -24.24 36.95
N ILE A 262 10.78 -24.59 37.11
CA ILE A 262 10.22 -25.04 38.41
C ILE A 262 10.88 -26.34 38.86
N ALA A 263 11.00 -27.33 38.00
CA ALA A 263 11.58 -28.62 38.34
C ALA A 263 13.07 -28.51 38.68
N VAL A 264 13.86 -27.87 37.81
CA VAL A 264 15.31 -27.72 37.99
C VAL A 264 15.62 -26.76 39.15
N GLY A 265 14.89 -25.64 39.25
CA GLY A 265 15.03 -24.67 40.32
C GLY A 265 14.61 -25.21 41.68
N GLY A 266 13.50 -25.96 41.75
CA GLY A 266 13.06 -26.67 42.94
C GLY A 266 14.07 -27.71 43.43
N ALA A 267 14.61 -28.51 42.50
CA ALA A 267 15.71 -29.44 42.82
C ALA A 267 16.99 -28.66 43.25
N GLY A 268 17.24 -27.52 42.66
CA GLY A 268 18.36 -26.62 43.04
C GLY A 268 18.24 -26.08 44.45
N ILE A 269 17.02 -25.71 44.86
CA ILE A 269 16.75 -25.23 46.23
C ILE A 269 16.99 -26.38 47.19
N THR A 270 16.47 -27.59 46.96
CA THR A 270 16.67 -28.72 47.85
C THR A 270 18.13 -29.16 47.96
N LYS A 271 18.93 -28.99 46.91
CA LYS A 271 20.36 -29.26 46.85
C LYS A 271 21.24 -28.08 47.30
N GLY A 272 20.65 -26.94 47.60
CA GLY A 272 21.35 -25.75 48.13
C GLY A 272 22.17 -24.93 47.10
N TRP A 273 22.03 -25.19 45.78
CA TRP A 273 22.75 -24.40 44.77
C TRP A 273 21.91 -23.29 44.16
N VAL A 274 20.59 -23.21 44.40
CA VAL A 274 19.70 -22.09 44.07
C VAL A 274 19.01 -21.66 45.37
N ASN A 275 18.90 -20.35 45.58
CA ASN A 275 18.06 -19.83 46.67
C ASN A 275 16.67 -19.45 46.17
N LEU A 276 15.71 -19.28 47.08
CA LEU A 276 14.31 -19.01 46.74
C LEU A 276 14.17 -17.68 45.95
N THR A 277 14.96 -16.66 46.30
CA THR A 277 14.99 -15.37 45.64
C THR A 277 15.39 -15.49 44.19
N ASP A 278 16.47 -16.22 43.91
CA ASP A 278 16.95 -16.43 42.55
C ASP A 278 15.92 -17.24 41.73
N PHE A 279 15.31 -18.26 42.30
CA PHE A 279 14.25 -19.05 41.68
C PHE A 279 13.06 -18.17 41.26
N VAL A 280 12.54 -17.31 42.16
CA VAL A 280 11.46 -16.38 41.84
C VAL A 280 11.88 -15.40 40.74
N THR A 281 13.12 -14.93 40.77
CA THR A 281 13.65 -14.04 39.73
C THR A 281 13.63 -14.72 38.36
N PHE A 282 14.04 -15.98 38.25
CA PHE A 282 13.98 -16.75 37.00
C PHE A 282 12.54 -16.86 36.47
N LEU A 283 11.56 -17.13 37.33
CA LEU A 283 10.15 -17.22 36.93
C LEU A 283 9.63 -15.89 36.36
N LEU A 284 10.04 -14.76 36.94
CA LEU A 284 9.66 -13.43 36.44
C LEU A 284 10.28 -13.11 35.07
N TYR A 285 11.49 -13.60 34.79
CA TYR A 285 12.16 -13.36 33.51
C TYR A 285 11.64 -14.21 32.35
N ILE A 286 10.96 -15.33 32.59
CA ILE A 286 10.53 -16.23 31.52
C ILE A 286 9.69 -15.50 30.46
N ASN A 287 8.70 -14.71 30.89
CA ASN A 287 7.86 -13.97 29.93
C ASN A 287 8.65 -12.84 29.23
N ILE A 288 9.63 -12.24 29.92
CA ILE A 288 10.43 -11.12 29.37
C ILE A 288 11.27 -11.57 28.16
N PHE A 289 11.74 -12.84 28.13
CA PHE A 289 12.50 -13.34 26.97
C PHE A 289 11.70 -14.19 26.01
N THR A 290 10.60 -14.84 26.42
CA THR A 290 9.78 -15.67 25.52
C THR A 290 8.86 -14.85 24.64
N GLU A 291 8.29 -13.76 25.14
CA GLU A 291 7.45 -12.85 24.37
C GLU A 291 8.20 -12.23 23.15
N PRO A 292 9.39 -11.65 23.31
CA PRO A 292 10.18 -11.15 22.18
C PRO A 292 10.52 -12.21 21.13
N VAL A 293 10.73 -13.46 21.51
CA VAL A 293 10.95 -14.55 20.55
C VAL A 293 9.74 -14.69 19.63
N LYS A 294 8.53 -14.67 20.21
CA LYS A 294 7.28 -14.71 19.44
C LYS A 294 7.16 -13.50 18.49
N VAL A 295 7.43 -12.28 19.00
CA VAL A 295 7.40 -11.05 18.20
C VAL A 295 8.36 -11.14 16.99
N LEU A 296 9.58 -11.65 17.17
CA LEU A 296 10.54 -11.82 16.07
C LEU A 296 10.09 -12.84 15.02
N ILE A 297 9.38 -13.89 15.43
CA ILE A 297 8.81 -14.86 14.48
C ILE A 297 7.70 -14.23 13.67
N ASP A 298 6.78 -13.50 14.30
CA ASP A 298 5.66 -12.84 13.65
C ASP A 298 6.16 -11.70 12.72
N PHE A 299 7.21 -11.00 13.13
CA PHE A 299 7.88 -9.99 12.32
C PHE A 299 8.41 -10.52 10.97
N THR A 300 8.75 -11.80 10.88
CA THR A 300 9.21 -12.40 9.61
C THR A 300 8.16 -12.26 8.49
N GLU A 301 6.88 -12.32 8.83
CA GLU A 301 5.79 -12.13 7.86
C GLU A 301 5.67 -10.67 7.45
N GLN A 302 5.66 -9.77 8.42
CA GLN A 302 5.61 -8.33 8.18
C GLN A 302 6.78 -7.89 7.29
N PHE A 303 7.99 -8.40 7.55
CA PHE A 303 9.16 -8.14 6.70
C PHE A 303 8.95 -8.60 5.26
N GLN A 304 8.43 -9.82 5.04
CA GLN A 304 8.20 -10.34 3.70
C GLN A 304 7.14 -9.54 2.93
N ASN A 305 6.03 -9.17 3.58
CA ASN A 305 4.97 -8.40 2.97
C ASN A 305 5.47 -7.00 2.60
N GLY A 306 6.07 -6.28 3.55
CA GLY A 306 6.61 -4.94 3.33
C GLY A 306 7.73 -4.91 2.29
N TYR A 307 8.65 -5.89 2.33
CA TYR A 307 9.72 -5.97 1.35
C TYR A 307 9.19 -6.27 -0.06
N SER A 308 8.24 -7.21 -0.21
CA SER A 308 7.60 -7.50 -1.50
C SER A 308 6.78 -6.31 -2.02
N GLY A 309 6.09 -5.57 -1.13
CA GLY A 309 5.44 -4.31 -1.47
C GLY A 309 6.44 -3.30 -2.01
N TYR A 310 7.60 -3.19 -1.36
CA TYR A 310 8.66 -2.27 -1.79
C TYR A 310 9.29 -2.66 -3.14
N GLU A 311 9.45 -3.95 -3.43
CA GLU A 311 9.91 -4.41 -4.75
C GLU A 311 8.93 -3.98 -5.85
N ARG A 312 7.61 -4.14 -5.64
CA ARG A 312 6.57 -3.68 -6.59
C ARG A 312 6.53 -2.15 -6.71
N PHE A 313 6.76 -1.43 -5.62
CA PHE A 313 6.88 0.03 -5.63
C PHE A 313 8.06 0.49 -6.49
N LEU A 314 9.23 -0.13 -6.33
CA LEU A 314 10.42 0.16 -7.15
C LEU A 314 10.20 -0.23 -8.62
N GLU A 315 9.52 -1.35 -8.88
CA GLU A 315 9.18 -1.78 -10.23
C GLU A 315 8.40 -0.67 -10.97
N ILE A 316 7.40 -0.08 -10.34
CA ILE A 316 6.64 1.02 -10.93
C ILE A 316 7.53 2.25 -11.15
N LEU A 317 8.32 2.65 -10.16
CA LEU A 317 9.19 3.83 -10.30
C LEU A 317 10.30 3.62 -11.34
N SER A 318 10.62 2.38 -11.69
CA SER A 318 11.60 2.06 -12.72
C SER A 318 11.04 2.11 -14.14
N VAL A 319 9.70 2.17 -14.29
CA VAL A 319 9.08 2.30 -15.61
C VAL A 319 9.34 3.71 -16.14
N GLU A 320 10.11 3.80 -17.20
CA GLU A 320 10.32 5.08 -17.85
C GLU A 320 9.14 5.44 -18.76
N PRO A 321 8.68 6.71 -18.75
CA PRO A 321 7.71 7.17 -19.73
C PRO A 321 8.22 6.92 -21.14
N GLU A 322 7.41 6.30 -21.98
CA GLU A 322 7.76 6.04 -23.39
C GLU A 322 7.85 7.35 -24.18
N ILE A 323 6.92 8.26 -23.89
CA ILE A 323 6.87 9.57 -24.53
C ILE A 323 7.59 10.58 -23.61
N LYS A 324 8.73 11.06 -24.07
CA LYS A 324 9.52 12.08 -23.36
C LYS A 324 9.58 13.35 -24.20
N GLU A 325 9.53 14.48 -23.52
CA GLU A 325 9.80 15.77 -24.15
C GLU A 325 11.30 15.90 -24.41
N LYS A 326 11.65 16.49 -25.56
CA LYS A 326 13.04 16.85 -25.82
C LYS A 326 13.48 17.99 -24.88
N PRO A 327 14.75 18.05 -24.46
CA PRO A 327 15.22 19.12 -23.58
C PRO A 327 15.05 20.53 -24.18
N ASP A 328 15.02 20.63 -25.50
CA ASP A 328 14.87 21.84 -26.32
C ASP A 328 13.46 21.99 -26.91
N ALA A 329 12.48 21.24 -26.39
CA ALA A 329 11.09 21.33 -26.85
C ALA A 329 10.53 22.73 -26.63
N THR A 330 9.87 23.25 -27.66
CA THR A 330 9.31 24.61 -27.68
C THR A 330 7.78 24.58 -27.48
N GLU A 331 7.18 25.75 -27.25
CA GLU A 331 5.72 25.88 -27.24
C GLU A 331 5.20 26.18 -28.65
N LEU A 332 4.07 25.58 -29.04
CA LEU A 332 3.33 25.98 -30.23
C LEU A 332 2.74 27.38 -30.00
N LYS A 333 2.87 28.23 -31.00
CA LYS A 333 2.31 29.60 -30.98
C LYS A 333 1.51 29.83 -32.26
N ASP A 334 0.45 30.64 -32.14
CA ASP A 334 -0.39 31.06 -33.25
C ASP A 334 -0.88 29.93 -34.13
N VAL A 335 -1.33 28.80 -33.51
CA VAL A 335 -1.72 27.59 -34.20
C VAL A 335 -2.90 27.81 -35.11
N LYS A 336 -2.71 27.57 -36.43
CA LYS A 336 -3.73 27.65 -37.48
C LYS A 336 -4.46 26.32 -37.70
N GLY A 337 -3.79 25.21 -37.36
CA GLY A 337 -4.35 23.87 -37.38
C GLY A 337 -4.13 23.11 -38.69
N GLU A 338 -3.07 23.39 -39.46
CA GLU A 338 -2.62 22.49 -40.52
C GLU A 338 -1.98 21.22 -39.91
N ILE A 339 -2.44 20.04 -40.33
CA ILE A 339 -1.89 18.77 -39.84
C ILE A 339 -1.31 17.99 -41.00
N THR A 340 -0.03 17.62 -40.94
CA THR A 340 0.64 16.84 -41.99
C THR A 340 1.16 15.53 -41.40
N PHE A 341 0.78 14.42 -41.99
CA PHE A 341 1.37 13.10 -41.80
C PHE A 341 2.30 12.82 -42.99
N ASP A 342 3.55 12.52 -42.69
CA ASP A 342 4.58 12.24 -43.70
C ASP A 342 5.16 10.85 -43.45
N ASN A 343 4.74 9.89 -44.30
CA ASN A 343 5.12 8.46 -44.26
C ASN A 343 4.98 7.84 -42.84
N VAL A 344 3.87 8.11 -42.15
CA VAL A 344 3.65 7.71 -40.76
C VAL A 344 3.29 6.23 -40.65
N SER A 345 4.05 5.51 -39.86
CA SER A 345 3.78 4.11 -39.46
C SER A 345 3.62 4.00 -37.94
N PHE A 346 2.78 3.06 -37.53
CA PHE A 346 2.55 2.80 -36.12
C PHE A 346 2.22 1.33 -35.85
N LYS A 347 2.74 0.83 -34.73
CA LYS A 347 2.51 -0.50 -34.21
C LYS A 347 2.40 -0.44 -32.68
N TYR A 348 1.42 -1.14 -32.09
CA TYR A 348 1.34 -1.32 -30.63
C TYR A 348 2.41 -2.29 -30.14
N LYS A 349 2.86 -2.14 -28.87
CA LYS A 349 3.92 -2.97 -28.29
C LYS A 349 3.66 -4.48 -28.36
N ASP A 350 2.41 -4.87 -28.09
CA ASP A 350 2.00 -6.29 -28.06
C ASP A 350 1.54 -6.83 -29.42
N GLY A 351 1.49 -5.97 -30.44
CA GLY A 351 1.09 -6.34 -31.79
C GLY A 351 2.24 -6.86 -32.65
N SER A 352 2.02 -7.95 -33.38
CA SER A 352 2.97 -8.40 -34.41
C SER A 352 2.93 -7.52 -35.67
N ASP A 353 1.77 -6.92 -35.97
CA ASP A 353 1.50 -6.26 -37.24
C ASP A 353 1.44 -4.75 -37.11
N GLU A 354 1.86 -4.05 -38.16
CA GLU A 354 1.66 -2.60 -38.26
C GLU A 354 0.18 -2.26 -38.40
N VAL A 355 -0.32 -1.38 -37.51
CA VAL A 355 -1.71 -0.89 -37.58
C VAL A 355 -1.83 0.25 -38.59
N LEU A 356 -0.80 1.04 -38.75
CA LEU A 356 -0.68 2.09 -39.75
C LEU A 356 0.64 1.92 -40.48
N SER A 357 0.64 1.93 -41.80
CA SER A 357 1.83 1.76 -42.65
C SER A 357 1.90 2.86 -43.70
N GLY A 358 2.93 3.68 -43.67
CA GLY A 358 3.26 4.69 -44.68
C GLY A 358 2.15 5.70 -44.93
N ILE A 359 1.44 6.16 -43.91
CA ILE A 359 0.32 7.10 -44.05
C ILE A 359 0.84 8.49 -44.42
N ASN A 360 0.30 9.00 -45.54
CA ASN A 360 0.51 10.37 -45.99
C ASN A 360 -0.84 11.10 -46.03
N LEU A 361 -0.99 12.17 -45.26
CA LEU A 361 -2.23 12.94 -45.15
C LEU A 361 -1.89 14.39 -44.88
N ASN A 362 -2.53 15.32 -45.56
CA ASN A 362 -2.46 16.74 -45.26
C ASN A 362 -3.88 17.28 -45.03
N VAL A 363 -4.11 17.87 -43.85
CA VAL A 363 -5.36 18.53 -43.46
C VAL A 363 -5.08 20.04 -43.36
N ARG A 364 -5.82 20.83 -44.10
CA ARG A 364 -5.68 22.29 -44.14
C ARG A 364 -6.33 22.93 -42.91
N PRO A 365 -5.91 24.14 -42.52
CA PRO A 365 -6.59 24.90 -41.48
C PRO A 365 -8.10 25.05 -41.76
N GLY A 366 -8.93 24.69 -40.74
CA GLY A 366 -10.40 24.78 -40.86
C GLY A 366 -11.06 23.69 -41.73
N GLU A 367 -10.31 22.72 -42.23
CA GLU A 367 -10.85 21.64 -43.04
C GLU A 367 -11.50 20.57 -42.15
N TYR A 368 -12.67 20.05 -42.59
CA TYR A 368 -13.34 18.92 -41.94
C TYR A 368 -12.99 17.64 -42.70
N VAL A 369 -12.35 16.69 -41.99
CA VAL A 369 -11.93 15.41 -42.56
C VAL A 369 -12.65 14.26 -41.86
N ALA A 370 -13.29 13.37 -42.64
CA ALA A 370 -13.89 12.16 -42.13
C ALA A 370 -13.03 10.94 -42.48
N LEU A 371 -12.62 10.18 -41.45
CA LEU A 371 -11.93 8.90 -41.62
C LEU A 371 -12.95 7.77 -41.73
N VAL A 372 -13.04 7.14 -42.90
CA VAL A 372 -14.00 6.06 -43.21
C VAL A 372 -13.27 4.75 -43.43
N GLY A 373 -13.81 3.65 -42.95
CA GLY A 373 -13.27 2.31 -43.14
C GLY A 373 -13.81 1.29 -42.14
N PRO A 374 -13.47 0.00 -42.29
CA PRO A 374 -13.90 -1.07 -41.39
C PRO A 374 -13.47 -0.85 -39.93
N SER A 375 -14.11 -1.52 -38.97
CA SER A 375 -13.64 -1.53 -37.61
C SER A 375 -12.23 -2.16 -37.53
N GLY A 376 -11.35 -1.62 -36.71
CA GLY A 376 -9.98 -2.13 -36.51
C GLY A 376 -8.94 -1.64 -37.53
N VAL A 377 -9.32 -0.84 -38.56
CA VAL A 377 -8.37 -0.36 -39.60
C VAL A 377 -7.40 0.74 -39.12
N GLY A 378 -7.47 1.15 -37.85
CA GLY A 378 -6.55 2.14 -37.29
C GLY A 378 -7.04 3.60 -37.25
N LYS A 379 -8.35 3.88 -37.53
CA LYS A 379 -8.89 5.26 -37.47
C LYS A 379 -8.68 5.96 -36.14
N THR A 380 -9.03 5.29 -35.06
CA THR A 380 -8.84 5.81 -33.69
C THR A 380 -7.36 5.96 -33.36
N THR A 381 -6.53 5.03 -33.82
CA THR A 381 -5.07 5.09 -33.65
C THR A 381 -4.49 6.32 -34.33
N LEU A 382 -4.90 6.60 -35.60
CA LEU A 382 -4.46 7.79 -36.33
C LEU A 382 -4.76 9.07 -35.56
N CYS A 383 -5.99 9.21 -35.05
CA CYS A 383 -6.40 10.36 -34.23
C CYS A 383 -5.62 10.45 -32.91
N SER A 384 -5.24 9.32 -32.31
CA SER A 384 -4.50 9.27 -31.04
C SER A 384 -3.02 9.65 -31.19
N LEU A 385 -2.46 9.58 -32.41
CA LEU A 385 -1.08 10.02 -32.68
C LEU A 385 -0.95 11.55 -32.72
N ILE A 386 -2.01 12.30 -33.09
CA ILE A 386 -1.96 13.78 -33.20
C ILE A 386 -1.63 14.42 -31.83
N PRO A 387 -2.36 14.10 -30.72
CA PRO A 387 -2.03 14.65 -29.38
C PRO A 387 -0.86 13.92 -28.71
N ARG A 388 -0.12 13.06 -29.45
CA ARG A 388 0.97 12.25 -28.93
C ARG A 388 0.56 11.43 -27.71
N PHE A 389 -0.57 10.71 -27.80
CA PHE A 389 -0.93 9.71 -26.79
C PHE A 389 -0.10 8.43 -26.98
N TYR A 390 0.28 8.16 -28.22
CA TYR A 390 1.26 7.17 -28.65
C TYR A 390 2.31 7.83 -29.53
N GLU A 391 3.48 7.22 -29.63
CA GLU A 391 4.57 7.69 -30.50
C GLU A 391 4.55 6.92 -31.81
N ALA A 392 4.59 7.62 -32.95
CA ALA A 392 4.73 6.99 -34.26
C ALA A 392 6.03 6.21 -34.36
N THR A 393 5.97 4.96 -34.89
CA THR A 393 7.16 4.10 -35.06
C THR A 393 7.99 4.49 -36.29
N GLY A 394 7.38 5.20 -37.23
CA GLY A 394 8.06 5.74 -38.42
C GLY A 394 7.38 7.00 -38.94
N GLY A 395 8.11 7.78 -39.74
CA GLY A 395 7.64 9.04 -40.31
C GLY A 395 7.55 10.19 -39.31
N SER A 396 6.90 11.29 -39.70
CA SER A 396 6.68 12.47 -38.88
C SER A 396 5.27 13.01 -38.96
N ILE A 397 4.79 13.60 -37.85
CA ILE A 397 3.51 14.32 -37.79
C ILE A 397 3.83 15.77 -37.44
N ARG A 398 3.30 16.69 -38.23
CA ARG A 398 3.56 18.12 -38.05
C ARG A 398 2.24 18.90 -37.87
N ILE A 399 2.31 19.92 -37.03
CA ILE A 399 1.26 20.94 -36.90
C ILE A 399 1.86 22.28 -37.31
N ASP A 400 1.24 22.92 -38.30
CA ASP A 400 1.71 24.19 -38.89
C ASP A 400 3.22 24.13 -39.28
N GLY A 401 3.65 22.99 -39.83
CA GLY A 401 5.04 22.71 -40.24
C GLY A 401 5.99 22.31 -39.12
N THR A 402 5.60 22.39 -37.83
CA THR A 402 6.42 22.01 -36.69
C THR A 402 6.17 20.55 -36.31
N ASP A 403 7.21 19.73 -36.17
CA ASP A 403 7.07 18.35 -35.73
C ASP A 403 6.55 18.28 -34.28
N ILE A 404 5.53 17.46 -34.04
CA ILE A 404 4.96 17.29 -32.69
C ILE A 404 5.95 16.73 -31.66
N LYS A 405 7.07 16.17 -32.09
CA LYS A 405 8.17 15.69 -31.25
C LYS A 405 9.05 16.84 -30.71
N ASP A 406 9.00 18.01 -31.36
CA ASP A 406 9.82 19.18 -31.03
C ASP A 406 9.06 20.19 -30.13
N VAL A 407 7.85 19.85 -29.73
CA VAL A 407 7.03 20.71 -28.88
C VAL A 407 6.72 20.06 -27.53
N THR A 408 6.47 20.89 -26.51
CA THR A 408 6.08 20.39 -25.19
C THR A 408 4.70 19.71 -25.27
N LEU A 409 4.53 18.60 -24.55
CA LEU A 409 3.25 17.85 -24.56
C LEU A 409 2.08 18.71 -24.06
N LYS A 410 2.36 19.59 -23.11
CA LYS A 410 1.35 20.53 -22.59
C LYS A 410 0.87 21.46 -23.70
N SER A 411 1.80 22.15 -24.34
CA SER A 411 1.46 23.09 -25.43
C SER A 411 0.76 22.38 -26.58
N LEU A 412 1.23 21.21 -27.02
CA LEU A 412 0.58 20.41 -28.04
C LEU A 412 -0.88 20.10 -27.68
N ARG A 413 -1.10 19.57 -26.49
CA ARG A 413 -2.44 19.14 -26.04
C ARG A 413 -3.36 20.31 -25.71
N ASP A 414 -2.83 21.45 -25.34
CA ASP A 414 -3.63 22.65 -25.08
C ASP A 414 -4.32 23.14 -26.37
N HIS A 415 -3.71 22.93 -27.54
CA HIS A 415 -4.26 23.33 -28.84
C HIS A 415 -5.11 22.26 -29.53
N ILE A 416 -5.30 21.08 -28.92
CA ILE A 416 -6.07 19.98 -29.48
C ILE A 416 -7.24 19.62 -28.57
N GLY A 417 -8.44 19.51 -29.13
CA GLY A 417 -9.63 18.99 -28.46
C GLY A 417 -9.92 17.56 -28.88
N VAL A 418 -10.11 16.67 -27.92
CA VAL A 418 -10.42 15.26 -28.18
C VAL A 418 -11.73 14.89 -27.53
N VAL A 419 -12.70 14.43 -28.35
CA VAL A 419 -13.93 13.81 -27.86
C VAL A 419 -13.77 12.30 -28.02
N GLN A 420 -13.63 11.59 -26.88
CA GLN A 420 -13.45 10.14 -26.87
C GLN A 420 -14.77 9.41 -27.14
N GLN A 421 -14.71 8.24 -27.79
CA GLN A 421 -15.85 7.37 -28.01
C GLN A 421 -16.44 6.89 -26.67
N ASP A 422 -15.60 6.41 -25.77
CA ASP A 422 -15.97 6.03 -24.42
C ASP A 422 -15.75 7.22 -23.50
N VAL A 423 -16.83 7.95 -23.21
CA VAL A 423 -16.77 9.18 -22.41
C VAL A 423 -16.56 8.85 -20.95
N TYR A 424 -15.47 9.37 -20.38
CA TYR A 424 -15.21 9.34 -18.96
C TYR A 424 -15.65 10.64 -18.28
N LEU A 425 -16.52 10.52 -17.28
CA LEU A 425 -16.92 11.63 -16.42
C LEU A 425 -16.41 11.37 -15.00
N PHE A 426 -15.81 12.39 -14.41
CA PHE A 426 -15.36 12.35 -13.03
C PHE A 426 -16.54 12.45 -12.07
N MET A 427 -16.39 11.88 -10.89
CA MET A 427 -17.33 12.07 -9.79
C MET A 427 -17.38 13.57 -9.44
N GLY A 428 -18.58 14.09 -9.21
CA GLY A 428 -18.82 15.50 -8.94
C GLY A 428 -20.01 16.04 -9.73
N SER A 429 -20.14 17.36 -9.80
CA SER A 429 -21.25 18.03 -10.49
C SER A 429 -21.07 18.07 -12.02
N ILE A 430 -22.17 18.31 -12.73
CA ILE A 430 -22.14 18.53 -14.18
C ILE A 430 -21.23 19.72 -14.49
N LYS A 431 -21.35 20.81 -13.74
CA LYS A 431 -20.56 22.02 -13.88
C LYS A 431 -19.05 21.75 -13.78
N GLU A 432 -18.61 21.02 -12.75
CA GLU A 432 -17.22 20.65 -12.57
C GLU A 432 -16.70 19.78 -13.72
N ASN A 433 -17.53 18.88 -14.21
CA ASN A 433 -17.18 18.02 -15.34
C ASN A 433 -17.00 18.82 -16.65
N ILE A 434 -17.81 19.85 -16.92
CA ILE A 434 -17.62 20.73 -18.09
C ILE A 434 -16.39 21.63 -17.87
N ARG A 435 -16.24 22.23 -16.67
CA ARG A 435 -15.13 23.11 -16.31
C ARG A 435 -13.77 22.43 -16.37
N TYR A 436 -13.72 21.08 -16.34
CA TYR A 436 -12.49 20.32 -16.54
C TYR A 436 -11.77 20.68 -17.86
N GLY A 437 -12.50 21.13 -18.88
CA GLY A 437 -11.92 21.61 -20.14
C GLY A 437 -11.09 22.89 -20.00
N ARG A 438 -11.47 23.79 -19.07
CA ARG A 438 -10.75 25.01 -18.68
C ARG A 438 -11.09 25.34 -17.23
N PRO A 439 -10.19 24.99 -16.26
CA PRO A 439 -10.48 25.07 -14.82
C PRO A 439 -10.78 26.49 -14.29
N ASP A 440 -10.29 27.52 -14.93
CA ASP A 440 -10.46 28.93 -14.58
C ASP A 440 -11.68 29.59 -15.27
N ALA A 441 -12.49 28.80 -15.99
CA ALA A 441 -13.69 29.32 -16.67
C ALA A 441 -14.77 29.75 -15.68
N THR A 442 -15.48 30.86 -16.02
CA THR A 442 -16.64 31.31 -15.25
C THR A 442 -17.86 30.41 -15.44
N ASP A 443 -18.88 30.58 -14.58
CA ASP A 443 -20.13 29.83 -14.72
C ASP A 443 -20.86 30.17 -16.01
N GLU A 444 -20.82 31.44 -16.47
CA GLU A 444 -21.40 31.88 -17.71
C GLU A 444 -20.75 31.24 -18.94
N GLU A 445 -19.42 31.09 -18.92
CA GLU A 445 -18.67 30.40 -19.98
C GLU A 445 -19.01 28.90 -20.03
N VAL A 446 -19.15 28.25 -18.86
CA VAL A 446 -19.58 26.83 -18.74
C VAL A 446 -20.98 26.66 -19.33
N ILE A 447 -21.93 27.56 -19.00
CA ILE A 447 -23.30 27.55 -19.55
C ILE A 447 -23.28 27.78 -21.06
N ALA A 448 -22.47 28.72 -21.54
CA ALA A 448 -22.34 28.98 -22.98
C ALA A 448 -21.82 27.74 -23.74
N ALA A 449 -20.79 27.09 -23.22
CA ALA A 449 -20.25 25.83 -23.78
C ALA A 449 -21.29 24.70 -23.76
N ALA A 450 -22.06 24.58 -22.70
CA ALA A 450 -23.14 23.60 -22.60
C ALA A 450 -24.27 23.86 -23.64
N LYS A 451 -24.59 25.13 -23.92
CA LYS A 451 -25.54 25.50 -24.97
C LYS A 451 -25.04 25.12 -26.36
N LEU A 452 -23.78 25.38 -26.66
CA LEU A 452 -23.15 24.96 -27.92
C LEU A 452 -23.17 23.43 -28.13
N ALA A 453 -23.04 22.68 -27.05
CA ALA A 453 -23.10 21.21 -27.07
C ALA A 453 -24.53 20.62 -27.02
N ASN A 454 -25.57 21.46 -27.10
CA ASN A 454 -26.97 21.04 -26.90
C ASN A 454 -27.18 20.30 -25.56
N ALA A 455 -26.43 20.66 -24.53
CA ALA A 455 -26.50 20.04 -23.21
C ALA A 455 -27.37 20.86 -22.21
N HIS A 456 -27.53 22.16 -22.42
CA HIS A 456 -28.17 23.08 -21.48
C HIS A 456 -29.59 22.64 -21.07
N GLU A 457 -30.46 22.30 -22.04
CA GLU A 457 -31.86 21.96 -21.78
C GLU A 457 -32.01 20.74 -20.86
N PHE A 458 -31.23 19.67 -21.11
CA PHE A 458 -31.33 18.52 -20.21
C PHE A 458 -30.68 18.77 -18.86
N ILE A 459 -29.66 19.64 -18.78
CA ILE A 459 -29.06 20.02 -17.50
C ILE A 459 -30.07 20.77 -16.64
N GLU A 460 -30.77 21.75 -17.20
CA GLU A 460 -31.81 22.52 -16.51
C GLU A 460 -33.03 21.66 -16.11
N SER A 461 -33.23 20.50 -16.74
CA SER A 461 -34.29 19.57 -16.35
C SER A 461 -34.00 18.79 -15.05
N PHE A 462 -32.77 18.81 -14.54
CA PHE A 462 -32.45 18.24 -13.25
C PHE A 462 -32.80 19.24 -12.13
N GLU A 463 -33.19 18.73 -10.97
CA GLU A 463 -33.58 19.52 -9.80
C GLU A 463 -32.50 20.52 -9.37
N ASN A 464 -31.20 20.14 -9.45
CA ASN A 464 -30.07 20.97 -9.08
C ASN A 464 -29.33 21.54 -10.33
N GLY A 465 -29.92 21.44 -11.52
CA GLY A 465 -29.31 21.96 -12.75
C GLY A 465 -27.82 21.57 -12.91
N TYR A 466 -26.97 22.57 -13.09
CA TYR A 466 -25.53 22.41 -13.25
C TYR A 466 -24.81 21.86 -11.99
N ASP A 467 -25.37 22.00 -10.81
CA ASP A 467 -24.80 21.48 -9.57
C ASP A 467 -25.25 20.04 -9.26
N THR A 468 -25.95 19.41 -10.20
CA THR A 468 -26.37 18.01 -10.10
C THR A 468 -25.15 17.07 -10.03
N ASP A 469 -25.06 16.29 -8.95
CA ASP A 469 -24.07 15.22 -8.82
C ASP A 469 -24.40 14.03 -9.74
N ILE A 470 -23.48 13.70 -10.64
CA ILE A 470 -23.66 12.66 -11.64
C ILE A 470 -23.22 11.26 -11.18
N GLY A 471 -22.63 11.15 -9.98
CA GLY A 471 -22.09 9.90 -9.44
C GLY A 471 -20.86 9.38 -10.17
N GLN A 472 -20.41 8.18 -9.78
CA GLN A 472 -19.26 7.54 -10.42
C GLN A 472 -19.51 7.32 -11.91
N ARG A 473 -18.54 7.77 -12.75
CA ARG A 473 -18.60 7.64 -14.23
C ARG A 473 -19.90 8.16 -14.85
N GLY A 474 -20.57 9.09 -14.16
CA GLY A 474 -21.84 9.64 -14.65
C GLY A 474 -22.96 8.60 -14.77
N VAL A 475 -23.06 7.68 -13.81
CA VAL A 475 -24.04 6.58 -13.81
C VAL A 475 -25.49 7.05 -13.95
N LYS A 476 -25.79 8.28 -13.51
CA LYS A 476 -27.12 8.89 -13.58
C LYS A 476 -27.48 9.47 -14.97
N LEU A 477 -26.53 9.47 -15.92
CA LEU A 477 -26.68 10.06 -17.26
C LEU A 477 -26.78 8.99 -18.34
N SER A 478 -27.60 9.26 -19.36
CA SER A 478 -27.60 8.46 -20.59
C SER A 478 -26.31 8.61 -21.40
N GLY A 479 -26.02 7.64 -22.28
CA GLY A 479 -24.83 7.71 -23.12
C GLY A 479 -24.74 8.99 -23.96
N GLY A 480 -25.86 9.43 -24.55
CA GLY A 480 -25.91 10.67 -25.31
C GLY A 480 -25.73 11.94 -24.46
N GLN A 481 -26.21 11.93 -23.19
CA GLN A 481 -25.96 13.03 -22.25
C GLN A 481 -24.48 13.12 -21.89
N LYS A 482 -23.82 11.97 -21.60
CA LYS A 482 -22.37 11.92 -21.33
C LYS A 482 -21.58 12.47 -22.52
N GLN A 483 -21.94 12.06 -23.73
CA GLN A 483 -21.26 12.52 -24.95
C GLN A 483 -21.39 14.03 -25.13
N ARG A 484 -22.58 14.61 -24.91
CA ARG A 484 -22.79 16.06 -24.98
C ARG A 484 -21.98 16.82 -23.92
N LEU A 485 -21.82 16.27 -22.70
CA LEU A 485 -20.93 16.88 -21.70
C LEU A 485 -19.46 16.83 -22.12
N SER A 486 -19.01 15.74 -22.76
CA SER A 486 -17.65 15.67 -23.30
C SER A 486 -17.43 16.67 -24.43
N ILE A 487 -18.41 16.88 -25.28
CA ILE A 487 -18.39 17.92 -26.32
C ILE A 487 -18.35 19.31 -25.69
N ALA A 488 -19.14 19.57 -24.63
CA ALA A 488 -19.12 20.84 -23.90
C ALA A 488 -17.75 21.15 -23.29
N ARG A 489 -16.99 20.14 -22.78
CA ARG A 489 -15.60 20.31 -22.34
C ARG A 489 -14.71 20.85 -23.46
N VAL A 490 -14.86 20.34 -24.68
CA VAL A 490 -14.06 20.77 -25.83
C VAL A 490 -14.46 22.18 -26.28
N PHE A 491 -15.77 22.49 -26.33
CA PHE A 491 -16.23 23.85 -26.62
C PHE A 491 -15.71 24.85 -25.58
N LEU A 492 -15.70 24.50 -24.30
CA LEU A 492 -15.17 25.39 -23.25
C LEU A 492 -13.66 25.62 -23.40
N LYS A 493 -12.93 24.58 -23.79
CA LYS A 493 -11.49 24.66 -24.07
C LYS A 493 -11.18 25.50 -25.29
N ASN A 494 -12.07 25.48 -26.31
CA ASN A 494 -11.99 26.20 -27.57
C ASN A 494 -10.63 26.08 -28.30
N PRO A 495 -10.14 24.87 -28.57
CA PRO A 495 -8.87 24.66 -29.25
C PRO A 495 -8.99 24.91 -30.75
N PRO A 496 -7.89 25.26 -31.45
CA PRO A 496 -7.88 25.43 -32.91
C PRO A 496 -8.00 24.11 -33.69
N ILE A 497 -7.70 22.94 -33.06
CA ILE A 497 -7.76 21.61 -33.65
C ILE A 497 -8.70 20.74 -32.84
#